data_a0bfba6cad4a5633b3cfffde37458f8e
#
_entry.id   a0bfba6cad4a5633b3cfffde37458f8e
#
_cell.length_a   1.000
_cell.length_b   1.000
_cell.length_c   1.000
_cell.angle_alpha   90.00
_cell.angle_beta   90.00
_cell.angle_gamma   90.00
#
_symmetry.space_group_name_H-M   'P 1'
#
loop_
_entity.id
_entity.type
_entity.pdbx_description
1 polymer ?
#
loop_
_entity_poly.entity_id
_entity_poly.type
_entity_poly.pdbx_seq_one_letter_code
_entity_poly.pdbx_strand_id
1 'polypeptide(L)'
;MKKIILRSSYFVHLLCFNVLALILLPELLESVLSSFKIDETAYFGISYLLLALLNIFLSYFYAKARIGKKSLISLTIVVIVIKILIFLVWVQSIFSDPSLGDDKAGIFIIFIVYGYFAYVGSLDVIFLIGLGVNLLIRRKNGRKKLDS
;
A
#
# COMPACT_ATOMS: atom_id res chain seq x y z
N MET A 1 8.81 17.35 17.47
CA MET A 1 7.97 16.18 17.74
C MET A 1 6.95 15.88 16.64
N LYS A 2 6.02 16.78 16.27
CA LYS A 2 4.99 16.53 15.21
C LYS A 2 5.53 16.05 13.86
N LYS A 3 6.69 16.56 13.38
CA LYS A 3 7.28 16.13 12.09
C LYS A 3 7.85 14.71 12.12
N ILE A 4 8.36 14.27 13.26
CA ILE A 4 8.91 12.91 13.44
C ILE A 4 7.76 11.91 13.40
N ILE A 5 6.73 12.13 14.19
CA ILE A 5 5.52 11.29 14.23
C ILE A 5 4.92 11.14 12.84
N LEU A 6 4.82 12.23 12.10
CA LEU A 6 4.25 12.24 10.77
C LEU A 6 5.09 11.45 9.74
N ARG A 7 6.43 11.51 9.83
CA ARG A 7 7.35 10.73 9.00
C ARG A 7 7.26 9.25 9.34
N SER A 8 7.20 8.91 10.63
CA SER A 8 7.05 7.52 11.09
C SER A 8 5.69 6.95 10.65
N SER A 9 4.61 7.71 10.78
CA SER A 9 3.28 7.31 10.29
C SER A 9 3.28 7.05 8.78
N TYR A 10 3.90 7.93 7.99
CA TYR A 10 4.05 7.75 6.54
C TYR A 10 4.84 6.48 6.20
N PHE A 11 5.94 6.25 6.90
CA PHE A 11 6.77 5.06 6.72
C PHE A 11 6.00 3.77 7.03
N VAL A 12 5.33 3.70 8.18
CA VAL A 12 4.52 2.55 8.58
C VAL A 12 3.35 2.31 7.62
N HIS A 13 2.68 3.39 7.17
CA HIS A 13 1.61 3.29 6.20
C HIS A 13 2.10 2.61 4.91
N LEU A 14 3.15 3.13 4.28
CA LEU A 14 3.69 2.54 3.05
C LEU A 14 4.26 1.13 3.25
N LEU A 15 4.86 0.84 4.40
CA LEU A 15 5.50 -0.46 4.63
C LEU A 15 4.48 -1.58 4.88
N CYS A 16 3.54 -1.37 5.79
CA CYS A 16 2.71 -2.44 6.34
C CYS A 16 1.22 -2.28 6.07
N PHE A 17 0.71 -1.05 5.95
CA PHE A 17 -0.72 -0.80 6.00
C PHE A 17 -1.49 -1.55 4.91
N ASN A 18 -1.09 -1.43 3.64
CA ASN A 18 -1.80 -2.05 2.53
C ASN A 18 -1.76 -3.58 2.60
N VAL A 19 -0.66 -4.17 3.09
CA VAL A 19 -0.53 -5.62 3.27
C VAL A 19 -1.47 -6.11 4.36
N LEU A 20 -1.39 -5.51 5.55
CA LEU A 20 -2.20 -5.92 6.70
C LEU A 20 -3.69 -5.68 6.46
N ALA A 21 -4.04 -4.53 5.88
CA ALA A 21 -5.42 -4.20 5.63
C ALA A 21 -6.04 -5.09 4.54
N LEU A 22 -5.28 -5.50 3.52
CA LEU A 22 -5.77 -6.42 2.49
C LEU A 22 -6.01 -7.84 3.01
N ILE A 23 -5.33 -8.23 4.09
CA ILE A 23 -5.54 -9.52 4.76
C ILE A 23 -6.72 -9.42 5.72
N LEU A 24 -6.75 -8.40 6.59
CA LEU A 24 -7.70 -8.32 7.69
C LEU A 24 -9.08 -7.78 7.29
N LEU A 25 -9.15 -6.90 6.29
CA LEU A 25 -10.41 -6.24 5.94
C LEU A 25 -11.43 -7.19 5.30
N PRO A 26 -11.08 -8.15 4.42
CA PRO A 26 -12.03 -9.13 3.91
C PRO A 26 -12.65 -9.98 5.02
N GLU A 27 -11.83 -10.49 5.96
CA GLU A 27 -12.31 -11.29 7.11
C GLU A 27 -13.25 -10.49 8.00
N LEU A 28 -12.92 -9.20 8.24
CA LEU A 28 -13.76 -8.32 9.02
C LEU A 28 -15.09 -8.03 8.31
N LEU A 29 -15.08 -7.79 7.00
CA LEU A 29 -16.30 -7.58 6.22
C LEU A 29 -17.16 -8.84 6.18
N GLU A 30 -16.57 -10.02 6.02
CA GLU A 30 -17.28 -11.29 6.07
C GLU A 30 -17.96 -11.46 7.43
N SER A 31 -17.26 -11.22 8.53
CA SER A 31 -17.84 -11.34 9.88
C SER A 31 -19.02 -10.41 10.13
N VAL A 32 -18.98 -9.19 9.57
CA VAL A 32 -20.03 -8.16 9.74
C VAL A 32 -21.19 -8.39 8.76
N LEU A 33 -20.91 -8.84 7.54
CA LEU A 33 -21.89 -8.96 6.46
C LEU A 33 -22.31 -10.40 6.18
N SER A 34 -21.95 -11.34 7.04
CA SER A 34 -22.27 -12.77 6.89
C SER A 34 -23.77 -13.06 6.65
N SER A 35 -24.65 -12.19 7.19
CA SER A 35 -26.11 -12.30 7.01
C SER A 35 -26.56 -12.06 5.56
N PHE A 36 -25.75 -11.45 4.71
CA PHE A 36 -26.13 -11.07 3.35
C PHE A 36 -25.80 -12.14 2.29
N LYS A 37 -25.21 -13.29 2.65
CA LYS A 37 -24.83 -14.38 1.72
C LYS A 37 -24.06 -13.89 0.49
N ILE A 38 -23.13 -12.96 0.71
CA ILE A 38 -22.25 -12.41 -0.33
C ILE A 38 -21.13 -13.43 -0.61
N ASP A 39 -20.72 -13.58 -1.86
CA ASP A 39 -19.61 -14.44 -2.25
C ASP A 39 -18.26 -13.94 -1.65
N GLU A 40 -17.39 -14.87 -1.24
CA GLU A 40 -16.06 -14.56 -0.66
C GLU A 40 -15.22 -13.67 -1.56
N THR A 41 -15.28 -13.88 -2.88
CA THR A 41 -14.59 -13.05 -3.86
C THR A 41 -15.07 -11.59 -3.85
N ALA A 42 -16.34 -11.36 -3.55
CA ALA A 42 -16.91 -10.02 -3.47
C ALA A 42 -16.43 -9.27 -2.22
N TYR A 43 -16.20 -9.94 -1.09
CA TYR A 43 -15.60 -9.29 0.10
C TYR A 43 -14.20 -8.78 -0.20
N PHE A 44 -13.41 -9.56 -0.94
CA PHE A 44 -12.07 -9.14 -1.36
C PHE A 44 -12.12 -7.93 -2.30
N GLY A 45 -13.03 -7.94 -3.28
CA GLY A 45 -13.23 -6.80 -4.20
C GLY A 45 -13.68 -5.53 -3.50
N ILE A 46 -14.63 -5.64 -2.56
CA ILE A 46 -15.11 -4.51 -1.75
C ILE A 46 -13.97 -3.98 -0.87
N SER A 47 -13.21 -4.85 -0.22
CA SER A 47 -12.06 -4.47 0.61
C SER A 47 -11.02 -3.71 -0.20
N TYR A 48 -10.69 -4.20 -1.39
CA TYR A 48 -9.74 -3.55 -2.29
C TYR A 48 -10.23 -2.13 -2.69
N LEU A 49 -11.50 -1.99 -3.05
CA LEU A 49 -12.08 -0.69 -3.40
C LEU A 49 -12.04 0.30 -2.22
N LEU A 50 -12.42 -0.16 -1.03
CA LEU A 50 -12.36 0.66 0.19
C LEU A 50 -10.92 1.10 0.51
N LEU A 51 -9.95 0.19 0.34
CA LEU A 51 -8.53 0.51 0.54
C LEU A 51 -8.01 1.48 -0.51
N ALA A 52 -8.43 1.36 -1.76
CA ALA A 52 -8.08 2.32 -2.82
C ALA A 52 -8.57 3.74 -2.48
N LEU A 53 -9.84 3.87 -2.06
CA LEU A 53 -10.42 5.14 -1.62
C LEU A 53 -9.69 5.71 -0.40
N LEU A 54 -9.38 4.86 0.58
CA LEU A 54 -8.63 5.27 1.77
C LEU A 54 -7.21 5.72 1.43
N ASN A 55 -6.52 5.06 0.49
CA ASN A 55 -5.21 5.49 0.01
C ASN A 55 -5.25 6.86 -0.67
N ILE A 56 -6.29 7.15 -1.47
CA ILE A 56 -6.51 8.48 -2.06
C ILE A 56 -6.69 9.53 -0.96
N PHE A 57 -7.53 9.24 0.05
CA PHE A 57 -7.75 10.15 1.18
C PHE A 57 -6.46 10.39 1.97
N LEU A 58 -5.72 9.34 2.31
CA LEU A 58 -4.46 9.44 3.05
C LEU A 58 -3.39 10.19 2.26
N SER A 59 -3.36 10.05 0.93
CA SER A 59 -2.46 10.80 0.07
C SER A 59 -2.68 12.31 0.18
N TYR A 60 -3.95 12.74 0.23
CA TYR A 60 -4.31 14.14 0.48
C TYR A 60 -3.85 14.62 1.85
N PHE A 61 -4.07 13.80 2.89
CA PHE A 61 -3.64 14.12 4.25
C PHE A 61 -2.13 14.31 4.36
N TYR A 62 -1.34 13.39 3.79
CA TYR A 62 0.12 13.50 3.79
C TYR A 62 0.63 14.67 2.94
N ALA A 63 -0.01 14.99 1.81
CA ALA A 63 0.30 16.16 1.03
C ALA A 63 0.06 17.46 1.83
N LYS A 64 -1.00 17.52 2.66
CA LYS A 64 -1.31 18.66 3.53
C LYS A 64 -0.34 18.79 4.71
N ALA A 65 0.21 17.72 5.17
CA ALA A 65 0.95 17.61 6.43
C ALA A 65 2.35 18.24 6.44
N ARG A 66 2.76 18.99 5.40
CA ARG A 66 4.03 19.74 5.30
C ARG A 66 5.30 18.91 5.55
N ILE A 67 5.28 17.62 5.22
CA ILE A 67 6.52 16.83 5.16
C ILE A 67 7.34 17.37 3.99
N GLY A 68 8.63 17.61 4.20
CA GLY A 68 9.50 18.13 3.13
C GLY A 68 9.57 17.14 1.95
N LYS A 69 9.45 17.64 0.69
CA LYS A 69 9.46 16.81 -0.52
C LYS A 69 10.65 15.85 -0.59
N LYS A 70 11.85 16.30 -0.24
CA LYS A 70 13.05 15.46 -0.20
C LYS A 70 12.91 14.30 0.79
N SER A 71 12.33 14.57 1.97
CA SER A 71 12.09 13.53 2.99
C SER A 71 11.05 12.51 2.56
N LEU A 72 9.98 12.93 1.87
CA LEU A 72 8.98 12.00 1.32
C LEU A 72 9.60 11.07 0.29
N ILE A 73 10.36 11.61 -0.66
CA ILE A 73 11.03 10.83 -1.70
C ILE A 73 12.01 9.83 -1.07
N SER A 74 12.87 10.29 -0.16
CA SER A 74 13.84 9.42 0.51
C SER A 74 13.14 8.28 1.29
N LEU A 75 12.10 8.58 2.06
CA LEU A 75 11.34 7.56 2.79
C LEU A 75 10.65 6.57 1.84
N THR A 76 10.08 7.04 0.73
CA THR A 76 9.46 6.17 -0.28
C THR A 76 10.48 5.19 -0.87
N ILE A 77 11.66 5.69 -1.25
CA ILE A 77 12.74 4.83 -1.79
C ILE A 77 13.15 3.77 -0.76
N VAL A 78 13.37 4.18 0.49
CA VAL A 78 13.74 3.24 1.57
C VAL A 78 12.68 2.16 1.76
N VAL A 79 11.40 2.53 1.77
CA VAL A 79 10.30 1.55 1.92
C VAL A 79 10.26 0.59 0.72
N ILE A 80 10.41 1.08 -0.50
CA ILE A 80 10.43 0.22 -1.69
C ILE A 80 11.58 -0.78 -1.60
N VAL A 81 12.78 -0.33 -1.23
CA VAL A 81 13.94 -1.24 -1.06
C VAL A 81 13.67 -2.29 0.01
N ILE A 82 13.12 -1.89 1.18
CA ILE A 82 12.78 -2.84 2.24
C ILE A 82 11.74 -3.86 1.77
N LYS A 83 10.69 -3.42 1.06
CA LYS A 83 9.66 -4.32 0.51
C LYS A 83 10.26 -5.34 -0.46
N ILE A 84 11.17 -4.90 -1.35
CA ILE A 84 11.86 -5.80 -2.27
C ILE A 84 12.70 -6.82 -1.50
N LEU A 85 13.45 -6.39 -0.48
CA LEU A 85 14.28 -7.31 0.32
C LEU A 85 13.41 -8.33 1.07
N ILE A 86 12.33 -7.91 1.72
CA ILE A 86 11.39 -8.81 2.41
C ILE A 86 10.81 -9.82 1.40
N PHE A 87 10.41 -9.34 0.23
CA PHE A 87 9.87 -10.19 -0.83
C PHE A 87 10.90 -11.24 -1.30
N LEU A 88 12.17 -10.85 -1.52
CA LEU A 88 13.23 -11.77 -1.92
C LEU A 88 13.51 -12.84 -0.86
N VAL A 89 13.56 -12.46 0.43
CA VAL A 89 13.72 -13.40 1.54
C VAL A 89 12.55 -14.39 1.58
N TRP A 90 11.34 -13.92 1.38
CA TRP A 90 10.15 -14.76 1.38
C TRP A 90 10.13 -15.74 0.20
N VAL A 91 10.46 -15.29 -1.01
CA VAL A 91 10.61 -16.15 -2.19
C VAL A 91 11.68 -17.21 -1.94
N GLN A 92 12.84 -16.82 -1.37
CA GLN A 92 13.90 -17.76 -1.04
C GLN A 92 13.45 -18.80 -0.02
N SER A 93 12.63 -18.41 0.98
CA SER A 93 12.12 -19.37 1.99
C SER A 93 11.20 -20.42 1.36
N ILE A 94 10.42 -20.06 0.33
CA ILE A 94 9.55 -20.99 -0.39
C ILE A 94 10.37 -22.01 -1.19
N PHE A 95 11.43 -21.57 -1.88
CA PHE A 95 12.33 -22.48 -2.60
C PHE A 95 13.11 -23.41 -1.68
N SER A 96 13.33 -23.02 -0.43
CA SER A 96 14.05 -23.81 0.56
C SER A 96 13.15 -24.80 1.30
N ASP A 97 11.83 -24.80 1.05
CA ASP A 97 10.91 -25.72 1.72
C ASP A 97 10.86 -27.07 1.00
N PRO A 98 11.43 -28.15 1.59
CA PRO A 98 11.46 -29.47 0.96
C PRO A 98 10.09 -30.14 0.81
N SER A 99 9.05 -29.61 1.47
CA SER A 99 7.68 -30.11 1.36
C SER A 99 7.00 -29.69 0.06
N LEU A 100 7.49 -28.62 -0.57
CA LEU A 100 7.05 -28.11 -1.85
C LEU A 100 7.99 -28.70 -2.92
N GLY A 101 7.53 -29.67 -3.70
CA GLY A 101 8.29 -30.11 -4.88
C GLY A 101 8.51 -28.92 -5.85
N ASP A 102 9.60 -28.99 -6.64
CA ASP A 102 10.05 -27.87 -7.51
C ASP A 102 8.93 -27.27 -8.39
N ASP A 103 8.08 -28.11 -8.98
CA ASP A 103 6.97 -27.68 -9.83
C ASP A 103 5.89 -26.88 -9.04
N LYS A 104 5.58 -27.33 -7.82
CA LYS A 104 4.60 -26.66 -6.96
C LYS A 104 5.14 -25.36 -6.40
N ALA A 105 6.42 -25.31 -6.03
CA ALA A 105 7.07 -24.10 -5.56
C ALA A 105 7.05 -23.01 -6.66
N GLY A 106 7.34 -23.38 -7.91
CA GLY A 106 7.29 -22.45 -9.05
C GLY A 106 5.90 -21.85 -9.27
N ILE A 107 4.86 -22.67 -9.29
CA ILE A 107 3.47 -22.21 -9.44
C ILE A 107 3.06 -21.31 -8.28
N PHE A 108 3.38 -21.70 -7.05
CA PHE A 108 3.04 -20.94 -5.85
C PHE A 108 3.70 -19.55 -5.84
N ILE A 109 4.97 -19.47 -6.27
CA ILE A 109 5.68 -18.20 -6.41
C ILE A 109 5.02 -17.30 -7.45
N ILE A 110 4.61 -17.83 -8.61
CA ILE A 110 3.91 -17.05 -9.63
C ILE A 110 2.64 -16.42 -9.04
N PHE A 111 1.81 -17.18 -8.31
CA PHE A 111 0.60 -16.66 -7.67
C PHE A 111 0.89 -15.59 -6.63
N ILE A 112 1.92 -15.78 -5.80
CA ILE A 112 2.34 -14.82 -4.78
C ILE A 112 2.86 -13.55 -5.43
N VAL A 113 3.75 -13.67 -6.41
CA VAL A 113 4.30 -12.52 -7.14
C VAL A 113 3.17 -11.72 -7.79
N TYR A 114 2.29 -12.41 -8.52
CA TYR A 114 1.17 -11.76 -9.20
C TYR A 114 0.21 -11.11 -8.21
N GLY A 115 -0.19 -11.83 -7.16
CA GLY A 115 -1.07 -11.30 -6.12
C GLY A 115 -0.46 -10.10 -5.41
N TYR A 116 0.80 -10.16 -5.00
CA TYR A 116 1.47 -9.06 -4.33
C TYR A 116 1.56 -7.82 -5.23
N PHE A 117 2.06 -7.95 -6.46
CA PHE A 117 2.21 -6.81 -7.36
C PHE A 117 0.87 -6.30 -7.89
N ALA A 118 -0.10 -7.16 -8.20
CA ALA A 118 -1.39 -6.74 -8.70
C ALA A 118 -2.22 -6.00 -7.64
N TYR A 119 -2.21 -6.46 -6.40
CA TYR A 119 -3.07 -5.91 -5.35
C TYR A 119 -2.33 -4.91 -4.45
N VAL A 120 -1.28 -5.34 -3.77
CA VAL A 120 -0.56 -4.44 -2.84
C VAL A 120 0.19 -3.35 -3.59
N GLY A 121 0.88 -3.72 -4.66
CA GLY A 121 1.63 -2.78 -5.49
C GLY A 121 0.72 -1.73 -6.14
N SER A 122 -0.47 -2.12 -6.62
CA SER A 122 -1.43 -1.17 -7.19
C SER A 122 -1.97 -0.18 -6.16
N LEU A 123 -2.24 -0.61 -4.92
CA LEU A 123 -2.64 0.29 -3.83
C LEU A 123 -1.54 1.30 -3.48
N ASP A 124 -0.28 0.86 -3.44
CA ASP A 124 0.86 1.76 -3.23
C ASP A 124 0.99 2.77 -4.39
N VAL A 125 0.80 2.34 -5.64
CA VAL A 125 0.81 3.21 -6.82
C VAL A 125 -0.33 4.24 -6.76
N ILE A 126 -1.56 3.82 -6.42
CA ILE A 126 -2.70 4.71 -6.25
C ILE A 126 -2.38 5.79 -5.20
N PHE A 127 -1.82 5.38 -4.07
CA PHE A 127 -1.40 6.31 -3.01
C PHE A 127 -0.33 7.29 -3.51
N LEU A 128 0.72 6.83 -4.19
CA LEU A 128 1.82 7.67 -4.65
C LEU A 128 1.38 8.64 -5.75
N ILE A 129 0.53 8.20 -6.69
CA ILE A 129 -0.07 9.07 -7.71
C ILE A 129 -0.92 10.15 -7.04
N GLY A 130 -1.81 9.76 -6.12
CA GLY A 130 -2.62 10.68 -5.35
C GLY A 130 -1.78 11.71 -4.59
N LEU A 131 -0.69 11.28 -3.95
CA LEU A 131 0.25 12.16 -3.26
C LEU A 131 0.92 13.15 -4.23
N GLY A 132 1.40 12.67 -5.37
CA GLY A 132 2.01 13.51 -6.42
C GLY A 132 1.06 14.58 -6.94
N VAL A 133 -0.16 14.20 -7.30
CA VAL A 133 -1.21 15.12 -7.76
C VAL A 133 -1.53 16.18 -6.70
N ASN A 134 -1.74 15.78 -5.47
CA ASN A 134 -2.05 16.70 -4.37
C ASN A 134 -0.91 17.70 -4.09
N LEU A 135 0.35 17.25 -4.20
CA LEU A 135 1.52 18.13 -4.08
C LEU A 135 1.61 19.15 -5.23
N LEU A 136 1.27 18.74 -6.45
CA LEU A 136 1.25 19.63 -7.63
C LEU A 136 0.16 20.70 -7.51
N ILE A 137 -1.06 20.31 -7.14
CA ILE A 137 -2.19 21.24 -6.92
C ILE A 137 -1.82 22.28 -5.88
N ARG A 138 -1.22 21.82 -4.78
CA ARG A 138 -0.79 22.72 -3.71
C ARG A 138 0.27 23.73 -4.18
N ARG A 139 1.23 23.30 -4.99
CA ARG A 139 2.26 24.19 -5.56
C ARG A 139 1.64 25.26 -6.45
N LYS A 140 0.65 24.90 -7.28
CA LYS A 140 -0.07 25.83 -8.15
C LYS A 140 -0.85 26.88 -7.35
N ASN A 141 -1.55 26.45 -6.30
CA ASN A 141 -2.33 27.35 -5.45
C ASN A 141 -1.45 28.29 -4.59
N GLY A 142 -0.25 27.81 -4.19
CA GLY A 142 0.72 28.65 -3.48
C GLY A 142 1.29 29.77 -4.35
N ARG A 143 1.52 29.52 -5.64
CA ARG A 143 2.00 30.54 -6.59
C ARG A 143 0.94 31.63 -6.82
N LYS A 144 -0.32 31.25 -7.04
CA LYS A 144 -1.41 32.22 -7.26
C LYS A 144 -1.60 33.21 -6.10
N LYS A 145 -1.25 32.84 -4.86
CA LYS A 145 -1.30 33.72 -3.69
C LYS A 145 -0.13 34.69 -3.58
N LEU A 146 0.94 34.50 -4.35
CA LEU A 146 2.08 35.40 -4.39
C LEU A 146 1.95 36.45 -5.50
N ASP A 147 1.10 36.14 -6.50
CA ASP A 147 0.88 36.98 -7.69
C ASP A 147 -0.38 37.88 -7.53
N SER A 148 -1.10 37.75 -6.42
CA SER A 148 -2.26 38.58 -6.01
C SER A 148 -1.90 39.48 -4.84
#